data_1e4b8e2b7401cf33df8876850c644814
#
_entry.id   1e4b8e2b7401cf33df8876850c644814
#
_cell.length_a   1.000
_cell.length_b   1.000
_cell.length_c   1.000
_cell.angle_alpha   90.00
_cell.angle_beta   90.00
_cell.angle_gamma   90.00
#
_symmetry.space_group_name_H-M   'P 1'
#
loop_
_entity.id
_entity.type
_entity.pdbx_description
1 polymer ?
#
loop_
_entity_poly.entity_id
_entity_poly.type
_entity_poly.pdbx_seq_one_letter_code
_entity_poly.pdbx_strand_id
1 'polypeptide(L)'
;MREKENLTLLGNKQTEYRMDYDPSVLEAFQNKHPENDYFVKFNCPEFTSLCPITGQPDFATITISYVPDERLVESKSLKLYLFSFRNHGDFHEDVINIIMKDLVKLLEPKYIEVWGKFLPRGGLSIDPYCNYGKPGTNWEQVAWNRMSNHDMFPEKIDNR
;
A
#
# COMPACT_ATOMS: atom_id res chain seq x y z
N MET A 1 16.89 -26.91 9.33
CA MET A 1 16.56 -25.77 10.22
C MET A 1 16.34 -24.56 9.32
N ARG A 2 15.13 -24.00 9.28
CA ARG A 2 14.88 -22.78 8.51
C ARG A 2 15.63 -21.65 9.21
N GLU A 3 16.53 -20.98 8.49
CA GLU A 3 17.09 -19.71 8.98
C GLU A 3 15.90 -18.78 9.24
N LYS A 4 15.77 -18.33 10.47
CA LYS A 4 14.83 -17.27 10.81
C LYS A 4 15.41 -16.01 10.20
N GLU A 5 14.83 -15.57 9.10
CA GLU A 5 15.06 -14.22 8.59
C GLU A 5 14.89 -13.25 9.76
N ASN A 6 15.67 -12.18 9.80
CA ASN A 6 15.71 -11.20 10.91
C ASN A 6 14.41 -10.35 10.95
N LEU A 7 13.25 -11.01 11.05
CA LEU A 7 11.97 -10.35 11.23
C LEU A 7 11.75 -10.10 12.71
N THR A 8 11.73 -8.84 13.13
CA THR A 8 11.71 -8.44 14.52
C THR A 8 10.32 -8.39 15.13
N LEU A 9 9.28 -8.29 14.27
CA LEU A 9 7.87 -8.13 14.69
C LEU A 9 7.09 -9.44 14.77
N LEU A 10 7.61 -10.54 14.21
CA LEU A 10 7.01 -11.88 14.32
C LEU A 10 7.45 -12.53 15.64
N GLY A 11 6.53 -12.68 16.58
CA GLY A 11 6.76 -13.41 17.83
C GLY A 11 5.99 -12.88 19.05
N ASN A 12 6.34 -13.36 20.25
CA ASN A 12 5.63 -13.12 21.51
C ASN A 12 5.91 -11.75 22.16
N LYS A 13 6.31 -10.73 21.41
CA LYS A 13 6.50 -9.38 21.96
C LYS A 13 5.19 -8.61 21.90
N GLN A 14 4.94 -7.84 22.95
CA GLN A 14 3.83 -6.89 22.98
C GLN A 14 3.98 -5.92 21.80
N THR A 15 2.92 -5.75 21.03
CA THR A 15 2.91 -4.88 19.85
C THR A 15 2.67 -3.44 20.29
N GLU A 16 3.59 -2.55 19.94
CA GLU A 16 3.42 -1.11 20.10
C GLU A 16 2.80 -0.54 18.82
N TYR A 17 1.67 0.14 18.97
CA TYR A 17 1.00 0.82 17.86
C TYR A 17 1.41 2.30 17.83
N ARG A 18 2.08 2.71 16.76
CA ARG A 18 2.38 4.13 16.50
C ARG A 18 1.22 4.75 15.76
N MET A 19 0.82 5.95 16.19
CA MET A 19 -0.30 6.70 15.61
C MET A 19 0.17 7.86 14.74
N ASP A 20 1.47 8.08 14.66
CA ASP A 20 2.11 9.04 13.77
C ASP A 20 2.84 8.29 12.67
N TYR A 21 2.79 8.83 11.45
CA TYR A 21 3.40 8.23 10.27
C TYR A 21 4.85 7.80 10.53
N ASP A 22 5.12 6.53 10.32
CA ASP A 22 6.44 5.96 10.55
C ASP A 22 6.74 4.82 9.56
N PRO A 23 7.44 5.12 8.47
CA PRO A 23 7.84 4.11 7.49
C PRO A 23 8.94 3.17 8.00
N SER A 24 9.61 3.51 9.11
CA SER A 24 10.69 2.67 9.68
C SER A 24 10.21 1.34 10.26
N VAL A 25 8.89 1.21 10.48
CA VAL A 25 8.30 -0.05 10.98
C VAL A 25 8.18 -1.12 9.89
N LEU A 26 8.28 -0.74 8.62
CA LEU A 26 8.18 -1.68 7.50
C LEU A 26 9.36 -2.65 7.48
N GLU A 27 9.07 -3.93 7.31
CA GLU A 27 10.05 -5.01 7.17
C GLU A 27 9.79 -5.78 5.88
N ALA A 28 10.86 -6.32 5.32
CA ALA A 28 10.83 -7.17 4.14
C ALA A 28 11.55 -8.50 4.42
N PHE A 29 11.19 -9.51 3.65
CA PHE A 29 11.87 -10.81 3.67
C PHE A 29 12.10 -11.31 2.24
N GLN A 30 12.99 -12.30 2.10
CA GLN A 30 13.39 -12.80 0.80
C GLN A 30 12.24 -13.51 0.06
N ASN A 31 12.04 -13.15 -1.20
CA ASN A 31 11.21 -13.91 -2.12
C ASN A 31 11.97 -15.18 -2.56
N LYS A 32 11.37 -16.35 -2.33
CA LYS A 32 11.96 -17.65 -2.72
C LYS A 32 11.71 -18.03 -4.18
N HIS A 33 10.89 -17.25 -4.89
CA HIS A 33 10.48 -17.51 -6.26
C HIS A 33 10.61 -16.26 -7.14
N PRO A 34 11.78 -15.60 -7.19
CA PRO A 34 11.96 -14.38 -7.97
C PRO A 34 11.85 -14.62 -9.49
N GLU A 35 12.04 -15.87 -9.94
CA GLU A 35 11.87 -16.30 -11.32
C GLU A 35 10.42 -16.38 -11.78
N ASN A 36 9.46 -16.42 -10.85
CA ASN A 36 8.03 -16.45 -11.15
C ASN A 36 7.42 -15.07 -11.03
N ASP A 37 6.58 -14.72 -12.00
CA ASP A 37 5.74 -13.54 -11.90
C ASP A 37 4.39 -13.92 -11.27
N TYR A 38 4.12 -13.34 -10.12
CA TYR A 38 2.85 -13.54 -9.41
C TYR A 38 2.44 -12.28 -8.65
N PHE A 39 1.14 -12.08 -8.49
CA PHE A 39 0.61 -10.99 -7.69
C PHE A 39 0.46 -11.37 -6.23
N VAL A 40 0.85 -10.44 -5.35
CA VAL A 40 0.43 -10.42 -3.96
C VAL A 40 -0.51 -9.23 -3.78
N LYS A 41 -1.69 -9.47 -3.24
CA LYS A 41 -2.70 -8.43 -3.02
C LYS A 41 -3.05 -8.33 -1.54
N PHE A 42 -2.94 -7.14 -0.99
CA PHE A 42 -3.44 -6.78 0.33
C PHE A 42 -4.73 -5.97 0.21
N ASN A 43 -5.74 -6.39 0.93
CA ASN A 43 -6.99 -5.65 1.09
C ASN A 43 -7.04 -5.09 2.51
N CYS A 44 -7.02 -3.78 2.64
CA CYS A 44 -6.89 -3.08 3.92
C CYS A 44 -8.13 -2.20 4.16
N PRO A 45 -9.25 -2.78 4.67
CA PRO A 45 -10.52 -2.06 4.76
C PRO A 45 -10.64 -1.12 5.96
N GLU A 46 -9.67 -1.12 6.86
CA GLU A 46 -9.71 -0.35 8.12
C GLU A 46 -8.73 0.83 8.14
N PHE A 47 -8.33 1.32 6.96
CA PHE A 47 -7.41 2.45 6.90
C PHE A 47 -8.06 3.73 7.38
N THR A 48 -7.32 4.53 8.16
CA THR A 48 -7.75 5.85 8.61
C THR A 48 -6.57 6.83 8.65
N SER A 49 -6.85 8.07 8.30
CA SER A 49 -5.94 9.21 8.38
C SER A 49 -6.71 10.46 8.79
N LEU A 50 -6.09 11.62 8.79
CA LEU A 50 -6.74 12.88 9.11
C LEU A 50 -6.73 13.83 7.91
N CYS A 51 -7.78 14.62 7.78
CA CYS A 51 -7.76 15.77 6.89
C CYS A 51 -6.72 16.80 7.39
N PRO A 52 -5.77 17.24 6.55
CA PRO A 52 -4.71 18.16 6.98
C PRO A 52 -5.23 19.55 7.32
N ILE A 53 -6.43 19.90 6.88
CA ILE A 53 -7.04 21.21 7.09
C ILE A 53 -7.95 21.22 8.32
N THR A 54 -8.85 20.24 8.42
CA THR A 54 -9.90 20.22 9.45
C THR A 54 -9.60 19.29 10.62
N GLY A 55 -8.64 18.34 10.46
CA GLY A 55 -8.39 17.29 11.44
C GLY A 55 -9.50 16.23 11.51
N GLN A 56 -10.48 16.28 10.60
CA GLN A 56 -11.51 15.26 10.52
C GLN A 56 -10.92 13.90 10.14
N PRO A 57 -11.29 12.80 10.82
CA PRO A 57 -10.87 11.47 10.41
C PRO A 57 -11.42 11.09 9.03
N ASP A 58 -10.52 10.56 8.20
CA ASP A 58 -10.82 9.93 6.93
C ASP A 58 -10.69 8.42 7.04
N PHE A 59 -11.56 7.69 6.36
CA PHE A 59 -11.58 6.24 6.35
C PHE A 59 -11.53 5.73 4.91
N ALA A 60 -10.81 4.64 4.69
CA ALA A 60 -10.68 4.08 3.35
C ALA A 60 -10.46 2.56 3.37
N THR A 61 -10.78 1.95 2.24
CA THR A 61 -10.22 0.66 1.88
C THR A 61 -9.01 0.90 0.98
N ILE A 62 -7.83 0.47 1.43
CA ILE A 62 -6.61 0.52 0.63
C ILE A 62 -6.37 -0.85 0.03
N THR A 63 -6.18 -0.91 -1.28
CA THR A 63 -5.75 -2.12 -1.98
C THR A 63 -4.34 -1.93 -2.51
N ILE A 64 -3.45 -2.83 -2.12
CA ILE A 64 -2.05 -2.87 -2.56
C ILE A 64 -1.86 -4.16 -3.32
N SER A 65 -1.51 -4.07 -4.60
CA SER A 65 -1.21 -5.24 -5.44
C SER A 65 0.17 -5.08 -6.04
N TYR A 66 1.04 -6.09 -5.87
CA TYR A 66 2.39 -6.01 -6.43
C TYR A 66 2.90 -7.35 -6.94
N VAL A 67 3.84 -7.29 -7.86
CA VAL A 67 4.63 -8.43 -8.33
C VAL A 67 6.01 -8.30 -7.69
N PRO A 68 6.37 -9.18 -6.74
CA PRO A 68 7.65 -9.08 -6.06
C PRO A 68 8.81 -9.43 -7.01
N ASP A 69 9.95 -8.80 -6.76
CA ASP A 69 11.24 -9.23 -7.29
C ASP A 69 11.95 -10.04 -6.21
N GLU A 70 13.02 -9.54 -5.61
CA GLU A 70 13.81 -10.25 -4.59
C GLU A 70 13.18 -10.22 -3.20
N ARG A 71 12.23 -9.31 -2.93
CA ARG A 71 11.70 -9.05 -1.59
C ARG A 71 10.18 -9.04 -1.55
N LEU A 72 9.65 -9.52 -0.41
CA LEU A 72 8.25 -9.47 -0.03
C LEU A 72 8.09 -8.61 1.23
N VAL A 73 7.00 -7.86 1.33
CA VAL A 73 6.69 -7.12 2.56
C VAL A 73 6.17 -8.06 3.64
N GLU A 74 6.64 -7.87 4.88
CA GLU A 74 6.13 -8.62 6.02
C GLU A 74 4.78 -8.04 6.45
N SER A 75 3.76 -8.89 6.55
CA SER A 75 2.35 -8.48 6.69
C SER A 75 2.03 -7.77 8.01
N LYS A 76 2.65 -8.17 9.12
CA LYS A 76 2.45 -7.52 10.41
C LYS A 76 3.06 -6.12 10.41
N SER A 77 4.24 -5.95 9.81
CA SER A 77 4.88 -4.65 9.66
C SER A 77 4.07 -3.71 8.77
N LEU A 78 3.50 -4.25 7.68
CA LEU A 78 2.60 -3.48 6.83
C LEU A 78 1.35 -3.01 7.59
N LYS A 79 0.75 -3.89 8.41
CA LYS A 79 -0.38 -3.52 9.26
C LYS A 79 -0.03 -2.36 10.20
N LEU A 80 1.12 -2.42 10.86
CA LEU A 80 1.59 -1.38 11.77
C LEU A 80 1.91 -0.08 11.05
N TYR A 81 2.50 -0.18 9.87
CA TYR A 81 2.78 0.95 9.00
C TYR A 81 1.49 1.69 8.60
N LEU A 82 0.49 0.97 8.09
CA LEU A 82 -0.79 1.57 7.72
C LEU A 82 -1.51 2.16 8.94
N PHE A 83 -1.42 1.51 10.10
CA PHE A 83 -1.97 2.05 11.35
C PHE A 83 -1.30 3.37 11.78
N SER A 84 -0.03 3.57 11.45
CA SER A 84 0.70 4.79 11.80
C SER A 84 0.14 6.06 11.13
N PHE A 85 -0.67 5.92 10.08
CA PHE A 85 -1.37 7.07 9.47
C PHE A 85 -2.55 7.60 10.29
N ARG A 86 -2.96 6.93 11.35
CA ARG A 86 -4.17 7.26 12.09
C ARG A 86 -4.28 8.73 12.52
N ASN A 87 -3.19 9.32 12.97
CA ASN A 87 -3.13 10.74 13.36
C ASN A 87 -2.33 11.60 12.36
N HIS A 88 -2.02 11.03 11.19
CA HIS A 88 -1.29 11.73 10.15
C HIS A 88 -2.24 12.51 9.24
N GLY A 89 -2.01 13.82 9.11
CA GLY A 89 -2.79 14.72 8.27
C GLY A 89 -2.19 14.85 6.88
N ASP A 90 -2.84 14.23 5.89
CA ASP A 90 -2.50 14.36 4.48
C ASP A 90 -3.74 14.24 3.60
N PHE A 91 -3.69 14.79 2.39
CA PHE A 91 -4.75 14.60 1.40
C PHE A 91 -4.78 13.14 0.92
N HIS A 92 -5.94 12.68 0.47
CA HIS A 92 -6.14 11.30 0.02
C HIS A 92 -5.15 10.89 -1.08
N GLU A 93 -4.91 11.81 -2.02
CA GLU A 93 -3.99 11.63 -3.14
C GLU A 93 -2.54 11.49 -2.67
N ASP A 94 -2.14 12.27 -1.68
CA ASP A 94 -0.78 12.20 -1.10
C ASP A 94 -0.57 10.89 -0.36
N VAL A 95 -1.52 10.48 0.47
CA VAL A 95 -1.47 9.23 1.23
C VAL A 95 -1.17 8.03 0.33
N ILE A 96 -1.91 7.90 -0.79
CA ILE A 96 -1.74 6.77 -1.71
C ILE A 96 -0.35 6.80 -2.37
N ASN A 97 0.13 7.98 -2.75
CA ASN A 97 1.46 8.14 -3.32
C ASN A 97 2.58 7.86 -2.30
N ILE A 98 2.40 8.28 -1.04
CA ILE A 98 3.35 7.99 0.05
C ILE A 98 3.47 6.48 0.27
N ILE A 99 2.33 5.79 0.38
CA ILE A 99 2.31 4.32 0.56
C ILE A 99 3.05 3.63 -0.59
N MET A 100 2.76 4.01 -1.84
CA MET A 100 3.44 3.43 -2.99
C MET A 100 4.96 3.67 -2.95
N LYS A 101 5.38 4.91 -2.70
CA LYS A 101 6.81 5.27 -2.67
C LYS A 101 7.58 4.54 -1.57
N ASP A 102 6.98 4.41 -0.38
CA ASP A 102 7.61 3.70 0.74
C ASP A 102 7.78 2.22 0.41
N LEU A 103 6.76 1.59 -0.18
CA LEU A 103 6.84 0.19 -0.59
C LEU A 103 7.80 -0.03 -1.77
N VAL A 104 7.86 0.88 -2.74
CA VAL A 104 8.87 0.83 -3.82
C VAL A 104 10.27 0.90 -3.24
N LYS A 105 10.52 1.81 -2.31
CA LYS A 105 11.83 1.95 -1.66
C LYS A 105 12.24 0.71 -0.88
N LEU A 106 11.28 0.07 -0.19
CA LEU A 106 11.54 -1.14 0.60
C LEU A 106 11.78 -2.36 -0.27
N LEU A 107 10.94 -2.57 -1.29
CA LEU A 107 10.80 -3.84 -2.00
C LEU A 107 11.51 -3.87 -3.35
N GLU A 108 11.69 -2.72 -3.99
CA GLU A 108 12.12 -2.61 -5.40
C GLU A 108 11.35 -3.61 -6.30
N PRO A 109 10.00 -3.59 -6.28
CA PRO A 109 9.19 -4.63 -6.91
C PRO A 109 9.26 -4.53 -8.44
N LYS A 110 8.92 -5.62 -9.13
CA LYS A 110 8.74 -5.59 -10.59
C LYS A 110 7.59 -4.65 -10.98
N TYR A 111 6.50 -4.71 -10.21
CA TYR A 111 5.31 -3.88 -10.39
C TYR A 111 4.61 -3.67 -9.05
N ILE A 112 4.00 -2.50 -8.86
CA ILE A 112 3.12 -2.23 -7.74
C ILE A 112 2.04 -1.23 -8.13
N GLU A 113 0.84 -1.42 -7.59
CA GLU A 113 -0.24 -0.44 -7.63
C GLU A 113 -0.84 -0.27 -6.24
N VAL A 114 -1.25 0.94 -5.94
CA VAL A 114 -1.97 1.28 -4.71
C VAL A 114 -3.24 2.03 -5.09
N TRP A 115 -4.36 1.52 -4.61
CA TRP A 115 -5.68 2.08 -4.84
C TRP A 115 -6.37 2.37 -3.52
N GLY A 116 -6.73 3.63 -3.31
CA GLY A 116 -7.52 4.05 -2.15
C GLY A 116 -8.97 4.28 -2.54
N LYS A 117 -9.90 3.74 -1.75
CA LYS A 117 -11.33 4.02 -1.84
C LYS A 117 -11.77 4.65 -0.53
N PHE A 118 -11.83 5.98 -0.52
CA PHE A 118 -12.18 6.75 0.67
C PHE A 118 -13.69 6.89 0.83
N LEU A 119 -14.16 6.84 2.08
CA LEU A 119 -15.57 7.08 2.37
C LEU A 119 -15.97 8.49 1.97
N PRO A 120 -17.19 8.68 1.42
CA PRO A 120 -17.61 9.99 0.97
C PRO A 120 -17.80 10.98 2.13
N ARG A 121 -17.47 12.24 1.82
CA ARG A 121 -17.81 13.41 2.67
C ARG A 121 -18.62 14.38 1.84
N GLY A 122 -19.78 14.82 2.37
CA GLY A 122 -20.68 15.69 1.63
C GLY A 122 -21.21 15.07 0.32
N GLY A 123 -21.32 13.74 0.27
CA GLY A 123 -21.75 12.99 -0.91
C GLY A 123 -20.70 12.81 -2.00
N LEU A 124 -19.43 13.19 -1.74
CA LEU A 124 -18.33 13.06 -2.68
C LEU A 124 -17.28 12.08 -2.13
N SER A 125 -16.99 11.01 -2.89
CA SER A 125 -15.86 10.11 -2.62
C SER A 125 -14.69 10.41 -3.52
N ILE A 126 -13.48 10.12 -3.06
CA ILE A 126 -12.22 10.28 -3.81
C ILE A 126 -11.50 8.94 -3.82
N ASP A 127 -11.17 8.45 -5.00
CA ASP A 127 -10.55 7.14 -5.20
C ASP A 127 -9.21 7.29 -5.95
N PRO A 128 -8.15 7.75 -5.30
CA PRO A 128 -6.87 7.91 -5.98
C PRO A 128 -6.23 6.55 -6.26
N TYR A 129 -5.58 6.47 -7.42
CA TYR A 129 -4.86 5.30 -7.90
C TYR A 129 -3.49 5.72 -8.39
N CYS A 130 -2.48 4.95 -8.03
CA CYS A 130 -1.14 5.12 -8.58
C CYS A 130 -0.48 3.76 -8.80
N ASN A 131 0.49 3.71 -9.71
CA ASN A 131 1.26 2.51 -9.95
C ASN A 131 2.73 2.81 -10.32
N TYR A 132 3.52 1.75 -10.34
CA TYR A 132 4.93 1.80 -10.66
C TYR A 132 5.32 0.49 -11.36
N GLY A 133 6.08 0.59 -12.43
CA GLY A 133 6.76 -0.52 -13.09
C GLY A 133 8.27 -0.32 -13.00
N LYS A 134 9.01 -1.39 -12.72
CA LYS A 134 10.48 -1.32 -12.54
C LYS A 134 11.14 -0.72 -13.78
N PRO A 135 11.91 0.37 -13.61
CA PRO A 135 12.56 1.04 -14.75
C PRO A 135 13.50 0.11 -15.52
N GLY A 136 13.52 0.25 -16.85
CA GLY A 136 14.36 -0.55 -17.74
C GLY A 136 13.85 -1.98 -17.94
N THR A 137 12.63 -2.28 -17.57
CA THR A 137 11.98 -3.60 -17.74
C THR A 137 10.67 -3.49 -18.49
N ASN A 138 10.10 -4.61 -18.93
CA ASN A 138 8.77 -4.65 -19.53
C ASN A 138 7.65 -4.23 -18.57
N TRP A 139 7.92 -4.17 -17.27
CA TRP A 139 6.95 -3.76 -16.25
C TRP A 139 6.61 -2.27 -16.35
N GLU A 140 7.44 -1.44 -16.93
CA GLU A 140 7.07 -0.05 -17.28
C GLU A 140 5.88 -0.01 -18.25
N GLN A 141 5.89 -0.89 -19.26
CA GLN A 141 4.77 -0.99 -20.21
C GLN A 141 3.50 -1.54 -19.55
N VAL A 142 3.64 -2.52 -18.64
CA VAL A 142 2.52 -3.04 -17.85
C VAL A 142 1.89 -1.92 -17.02
N ALA A 143 2.73 -1.12 -16.35
CA ALA A 143 2.26 0.02 -15.54
C ALA A 143 1.52 1.05 -16.40
N TRP A 144 2.07 1.39 -17.56
CA TRP A 144 1.44 2.31 -18.51
C TRP A 144 0.09 1.79 -19.01
N ASN A 145 0.03 0.52 -19.41
CA ASN A 145 -1.20 -0.10 -19.89
C ASN A 145 -2.27 -0.12 -18.80
N ARG A 146 -1.87 -0.43 -17.57
CA ARG A 146 -2.77 -0.44 -16.41
C ARG A 146 -3.31 0.95 -16.11
N MET A 147 -2.46 1.97 -16.15
CA MET A 147 -2.86 3.37 -15.93
C MET A 147 -3.81 3.87 -17.02
N SER A 148 -3.51 3.61 -18.29
CA SER A 148 -4.31 4.07 -19.42
C SER A 148 -5.68 3.40 -19.52
N ASN A 149 -5.87 2.24 -18.90
CA ASN A 149 -7.13 1.50 -18.89
C ASN A 149 -7.84 1.51 -17.52
N HIS A 150 -7.28 2.24 -16.54
CA HIS A 150 -7.88 2.28 -15.21
C HIS A 150 -9.25 2.98 -15.24
N ASP A 151 -10.27 2.28 -14.74
CA ASP A 151 -11.66 2.76 -14.66
C ASP A 151 -12.21 3.40 -15.94
N MET A 152 -11.66 3.03 -17.10
CA MET A 152 -12.14 3.53 -18.39
C MET A 152 -13.61 3.17 -18.64
N PHE A 153 -14.06 2.04 -18.09
CA PHE A 153 -15.44 1.55 -18.18
C PHE A 153 -15.95 1.14 -16.79
N PRO A 154 -16.32 2.11 -15.93
CA PRO A 154 -16.82 1.79 -14.60
C PRO A 154 -18.15 1.03 -14.73
N GLU A 155 -18.22 -0.18 -14.16
CA GLU A 155 -19.41 -1.03 -14.20
C GLU A 155 -20.46 -0.62 -13.19
N LYS A 156 -20.05 0.06 -12.12
CA LYS A 156 -20.92 0.34 -10.98
C LYS A 156 -20.50 1.61 -10.25
N ILE A 157 -21.49 2.42 -9.90
CA ILE A 157 -21.32 3.47 -8.90
C ILE A 157 -21.30 2.83 -7.51
N ASP A 158 -20.25 3.11 -6.77
CA ASP A 158 -20.06 2.60 -5.42
C ASP A 158 -20.43 3.68 -4.40
N ASN A 159 -21.50 3.43 -3.63
CA ASN A 159 -22.02 4.32 -2.61
C ASN A 159 -21.51 3.95 -1.20
N ARG A 160 -20.36 3.41 -1.10
CA ARG A 160 -19.73 2.87 0.12
C ARG A 160 -19.94 3.72 1.39
#